data_254f41f457d4003ce5cae8fd823edcbc
#
_entry.id   254f41f457d4003ce5cae8fd823edcbc
#
_cell.length_a   1.000
_cell.length_b   1.000
_cell.length_c   1.000
_cell.angle_alpha   90.00
_cell.angle_beta   90.00
_cell.angle_gamma   90.00
#
_symmetry.space_group_name_H-M   'P 1'
#
loop_
_entity.id
_entity.type
_entity.pdbx_description
1 polymer ?
#
loop_
_entity_poly.entity_id
_entity_poly.type
_entity_poly.pdbx_seq_one_letter_code
_entity_poly.pdbx_strand_id
1 'polypeptide(L)'
;LYSRLFLLFFVLFNTTVFAESERSSDEKVITCIACHGEKFQGSQILNAPSLADLSELYLQRQIQNFRDGIRGNHPQDIFGQQMKMSSIVLSDQDIELITAYIVNQSKTQLEQTIDGDLEKGEFVFQHCMSCHGEFAEGDMDIGAPKLSGLNDWYLLRQLLNFKNEIRGSHPEDLFGKQMMEMAQMFNEEMLQDVVAYISEEDFSSQDDKEADKN
;
A
#
# COMPACT_ATOMS: atom_id res chain seq x y z
N LEU A 1 -13.62 81.52 -7.84
CA LEU A 1 -12.86 80.56 -6.99
C LEU A 1 -13.71 79.29 -6.78
N TYR A 2 -13.54 78.26 -7.64
CA TYR A 2 -14.21 76.96 -7.45
C TYR A 2 -13.18 75.94 -7.08
N SER A 3 -13.20 75.51 -5.81
CA SER A 3 -12.42 74.39 -5.29
C SER A 3 -13.12 73.08 -5.68
N ARG A 4 -12.47 72.28 -6.53
CA ARG A 4 -12.94 70.93 -6.91
C ARG A 4 -12.38 69.96 -5.87
N LEU A 5 -13.27 69.44 -5.04
CA LEU A 5 -13.00 68.35 -4.09
C LEU A 5 -13.03 67.03 -4.87
N PHE A 6 -11.88 66.41 -5.09
CA PHE A 6 -11.75 65.08 -5.70
C PHE A 6 -11.94 64.04 -4.53
N LEU A 7 -13.10 63.43 -4.50
CA LEU A 7 -13.33 62.25 -3.65
C LEU A 7 -12.70 60.99 -4.32
N LEU A 8 -11.58 60.57 -3.76
CA LEU A 8 -10.97 59.27 -4.07
C LEU A 8 -11.79 58.16 -3.43
N PHE A 9 -12.59 57.45 -4.22
CA PHE A 9 -13.23 56.22 -3.83
C PHE A 9 -12.17 55.10 -3.79
N PHE A 10 -11.70 54.76 -2.58
CA PHE A 10 -10.85 53.58 -2.35
C PHE A 10 -11.77 52.34 -2.34
N VAL A 11 -11.86 51.63 -3.48
CA VAL A 11 -12.52 50.32 -3.54
C VAL A 11 -11.57 49.31 -2.90
N LEU A 12 -11.85 48.99 -1.64
CA LEU A 12 -11.23 47.86 -0.97
C LEU A 12 -11.71 46.56 -1.62
N PHE A 13 -10.91 46.00 -2.52
CA PHE A 13 -11.06 44.65 -2.98
C PHE A 13 -10.75 43.74 -1.80
N ASN A 14 -11.79 43.26 -1.09
CA ASN A 14 -11.68 42.14 -0.20
C ASN A 14 -11.42 40.91 -1.06
N THR A 15 -10.16 40.58 -1.26
CA THR A 15 -9.77 39.25 -1.68
C THR A 15 -10.04 38.30 -0.51
N THR A 16 -11.21 37.68 -0.49
CA THR A 16 -11.42 36.46 0.30
C THR A 16 -10.52 35.41 -0.31
N VAL A 17 -9.31 35.26 0.26
CA VAL A 17 -8.51 34.09 0.10
C VAL A 17 -9.38 32.97 0.71
N PHE A 18 -9.96 32.12 -0.15
CA PHE A 18 -10.46 30.83 0.27
C PHE A 18 -9.25 30.10 0.84
N ALA A 19 -9.09 30.15 2.17
CA ALA A 19 -8.26 29.20 2.86
C ALA A 19 -8.88 27.84 2.54
N GLU A 20 -8.22 27.08 1.69
CA GLU A 20 -8.45 25.65 1.53
C GLU A 20 -8.28 25.11 2.96
N SER A 21 -9.39 24.72 3.56
CA SER A 21 -9.41 24.17 4.91
C SER A 21 -8.51 22.93 4.86
N GLU A 22 -7.32 23.03 5.43
CA GLU A 22 -6.47 21.86 5.67
C GLU A 22 -7.31 20.91 6.53
N ARG A 23 -7.89 19.90 5.89
CA ARG A 23 -8.51 18.79 6.61
C ARG A 23 -7.47 18.22 7.55
N SER A 24 -7.82 18.06 8.82
CA SER A 24 -6.91 17.46 9.79
C SER A 24 -6.48 16.07 9.32
N SER A 25 -5.30 15.61 9.70
CA SER A 25 -4.82 14.24 9.39
C SER A 25 -5.87 13.18 9.73
N ASP A 26 -6.61 13.39 10.80
CA ASP A 26 -7.67 12.48 11.28
C ASP A 26 -8.84 12.37 10.29
N GLU A 27 -9.28 13.46 9.66
CA GLU A 27 -10.34 13.41 8.64
C GLU A 27 -9.92 12.65 7.39
N LYS A 28 -8.65 12.74 6.99
CA LYS A 28 -8.13 12.04 5.82
C LYS A 28 -7.97 10.55 6.08
N VAL A 29 -7.52 10.19 7.28
CA VAL A 29 -7.36 8.80 7.74
C VAL A 29 -8.70 8.07 7.88
N ILE A 30 -9.78 8.75 8.31
CA ILE A 30 -11.12 8.15 8.48
C ILE A 30 -11.61 7.46 7.19
N THR A 31 -11.32 8.02 6.02
CA THR A 31 -11.72 7.40 4.75
C THR A 31 -11.01 6.08 4.48
N CYS A 32 -9.78 5.93 4.94
CA CYS A 32 -8.99 4.70 4.81
C CYS A 32 -9.48 3.64 5.81
N ILE A 33 -9.75 4.05 7.05
CA ILE A 33 -10.27 3.20 8.14
C ILE A 33 -11.58 2.51 7.73
N ALA A 34 -12.45 3.15 6.99
CA ALA A 34 -13.73 2.61 6.56
C ALA A 34 -13.60 1.26 5.82
N CYS A 35 -12.50 1.05 5.10
CA CYS A 35 -12.24 -0.20 4.40
C CYS A 35 -11.14 -1.03 5.06
N HIS A 36 -10.05 -0.38 5.51
CA HIS A 36 -8.87 -1.06 6.04
C HIS A 36 -8.93 -1.36 7.54
N GLY A 37 -10.00 -0.93 8.24
CA GLY A 37 -10.21 -1.14 9.68
C GLY A 37 -9.51 -0.09 10.55
N GLU A 38 -9.95 0.04 11.80
CA GLU A 38 -9.48 1.07 12.74
C GLU A 38 -7.98 0.95 13.08
N LYS A 39 -7.45 -0.26 13.06
CA LYS A 39 -6.02 -0.56 13.28
C LYS A 39 -5.30 -0.92 11.99
N PHE A 40 -5.90 -0.65 10.84
CA PHE A 40 -5.39 -1.02 9.52
C PHE A 40 -5.07 -2.52 9.37
N GLN A 41 -5.82 -3.36 10.10
CA GLN A 41 -5.71 -4.82 10.06
C GLN A 41 -6.29 -5.45 8.78
N GLY A 42 -6.98 -4.66 7.99
CA GLY A 42 -7.67 -5.12 6.78
C GLY A 42 -9.07 -5.66 7.03
N SER A 43 -9.76 -5.99 5.94
CA SER A 43 -11.08 -6.62 5.92
C SER A 43 -11.21 -7.51 4.70
N GLN A 44 -11.28 -8.82 4.89
CA GLN A 44 -11.47 -9.78 3.81
C GLN A 44 -12.82 -9.57 3.11
N ILE A 45 -13.87 -9.24 3.87
CA ILE A 45 -15.21 -8.98 3.33
C ILE A 45 -15.20 -7.80 2.35
N LEU A 46 -14.43 -6.75 2.66
CA LEU A 46 -14.26 -5.57 1.82
C LEU A 46 -13.11 -5.70 0.82
N ASN A 47 -12.38 -6.81 0.88
CA ASN A 47 -11.16 -7.05 0.09
C ASN A 47 -10.08 -5.99 0.27
N ALA A 48 -10.07 -5.31 1.41
CA ALA A 48 -9.10 -4.30 1.80
C ALA A 48 -8.00 -4.93 2.67
N PRO A 49 -6.72 -4.92 2.25
CA PRO A 49 -5.65 -5.60 2.98
C PRO A 49 -5.25 -4.88 4.28
N SER A 50 -4.54 -5.60 5.15
CA SER A 50 -3.75 -5.02 6.22
C SER A 50 -2.70 -4.06 5.68
N LEU A 51 -2.45 -2.95 6.39
CA LEU A 51 -1.47 -1.94 6.03
C LEU A 51 -0.44 -1.69 7.16
N ALA A 52 -0.76 -2.06 8.40
CA ALA A 52 0.01 -1.70 9.59
C ALA A 52 1.44 -2.31 9.64
N ASP A 53 1.67 -3.42 8.92
CA ASP A 53 2.98 -4.09 8.85
C ASP A 53 3.85 -3.67 7.66
N LEU A 54 3.33 -2.80 6.81
CA LEU A 54 4.06 -2.31 5.64
C LEU A 54 4.93 -1.11 6.01
N SER A 55 6.09 -0.99 5.35
CA SER A 55 6.94 0.19 5.52
C SER A 55 6.28 1.45 4.97
N GLU A 56 6.59 2.59 5.57
CA GLU A 56 6.07 3.90 5.15
C GLU A 56 6.42 4.18 3.68
N LEU A 57 7.66 3.91 3.26
CA LEU A 57 8.11 4.12 1.88
C LEU A 57 7.32 3.27 0.88
N TYR A 58 7.01 2.01 1.23
CA TYR A 58 6.19 1.16 0.37
C TYR A 58 4.75 1.68 0.28
N LEU A 59 4.16 2.07 1.40
CA LEU A 59 2.81 2.63 1.44
C LEU A 59 2.71 3.90 0.60
N GLN A 60 3.65 4.85 0.75
CA GLN A 60 3.73 6.07 -0.04
C GLN A 60 3.78 5.74 -1.54
N ARG A 61 4.71 4.88 -1.94
CA ARG A 61 4.86 4.46 -3.34
C ARG A 61 3.57 3.83 -3.89
N GLN A 62 2.91 2.96 -3.12
CA GLN A 62 1.70 2.31 -3.60
C GLN A 62 0.53 3.28 -3.73
N ILE A 63 0.34 4.19 -2.78
CA ILE A 63 -0.72 5.20 -2.87
C ILE A 63 -0.45 6.15 -4.05
N GLN A 64 0.79 6.58 -4.25
CA GLN A 64 1.20 7.37 -5.41
C GLN A 64 0.95 6.62 -6.72
N ASN A 65 1.33 5.34 -6.81
CA ASN A 65 1.08 4.51 -7.98
C ASN A 65 -0.42 4.39 -8.30
N PHE A 66 -1.28 4.29 -7.30
CA PHE A 66 -2.72 4.31 -7.51
C PHE A 66 -3.21 5.68 -7.97
N ARG A 67 -2.78 6.76 -7.32
CA ARG A 67 -3.15 8.14 -7.68
C ARG A 67 -2.78 8.47 -9.12
N ASP A 68 -1.57 8.13 -9.51
CA ASP A 68 -0.99 8.47 -10.80
C ASP A 68 -1.39 7.46 -11.92
N GLY A 69 -2.15 6.42 -11.54
CA GLY A 69 -2.68 5.43 -12.48
C GLY A 69 -1.67 4.41 -12.96
N ILE A 70 -0.52 4.31 -12.32
CA ILE A 70 0.49 3.27 -12.53
C ILE A 70 -0.07 1.92 -12.06
N ARG A 71 -0.90 1.93 -11.00
CA ARG A 71 -1.61 0.78 -10.45
C ARG A 71 -3.12 1.05 -10.45
N GLY A 72 -3.94 -0.01 -10.60
CA GLY A 72 -5.40 0.10 -10.57
C GLY A 72 -6.02 0.62 -11.87
N ASN A 73 -5.33 0.49 -13.00
CA ASN A 73 -5.85 0.86 -14.34
C ASN A 73 -6.35 -0.35 -15.14
N HIS A 74 -5.92 -1.56 -14.77
CA HIS A 74 -6.34 -2.74 -15.51
C HIS A 74 -7.83 -3.03 -15.29
N PRO A 75 -8.63 -3.36 -16.34
CA PRO A 75 -10.08 -3.57 -16.21
C PRO A 75 -10.47 -4.69 -15.23
N GLN A 76 -9.60 -5.68 -15.04
CA GLN A 76 -9.82 -6.79 -14.11
C GLN A 76 -9.37 -6.48 -12.67
N ASP A 77 -8.64 -5.39 -12.42
CA ASP A 77 -8.22 -4.99 -11.06
C ASP A 77 -9.29 -4.15 -10.36
N ILE A 78 -10.45 -4.75 -10.08
CA ILE A 78 -11.59 -4.05 -9.47
C ILE A 78 -11.20 -3.36 -8.16
N PHE A 79 -10.43 -4.03 -7.31
CA PHE A 79 -10.01 -3.47 -6.02
C PHE A 79 -8.91 -2.42 -6.17
N GLY A 80 -8.02 -2.59 -7.14
CA GLY A 80 -7.06 -1.56 -7.50
C GLY A 80 -7.72 -0.30 -8.06
N GLN A 81 -8.81 -0.44 -8.84
CA GLN A 81 -9.60 0.70 -9.31
C GLN A 81 -10.25 1.45 -8.14
N GLN A 82 -10.77 0.74 -7.12
CA GLN A 82 -11.30 1.37 -5.91
C GLN A 82 -10.22 2.17 -5.18
N MET A 83 -9.01 1.60 -5.02
CA MET A 83 -7.89 2.30 -4.41
C MET A 83 -7.45 3.51 -5.22
N LYS A 84 -7.43 3.41 -6.54
CA LYS A 84 -7.16 4.55 -7.43
C LYS A 84 -8.15 5.68 -7.20
N MET A 85 -9.45 5.39 -7.19
CA MET A 85 -10.50 6.38 -6.94
C MET A 85 -10.36 7.05 -5.57
N SER A 86 -9.93 6.30 -4.55
CA SER A 86 -9.69 6.83 -3.22
C SER A 86 -8.42 7.68 -3.14
N SER A 87 -7.43 7.41 -3.98
CA SER A 87 -6.12 8.07 -3.94
C SER A 87 -6.02 9.32 -4.82
N ILE A 88 -6.85 9.44 -5.86
CA ILE A 88 -6.74 10.50 -6.90
C ILE A 88 -6.86 11.93 -6.33
N VAL A 89 -7.47 12.09 -5.17
CA VAL A 89 -7.68 13.39 -4.50
C VAL A 89 -6.60 13.73 -3.48
N LEU A 90 -5.61 12.83 -3.25
CA LEU A 90 -4.58 13.01 -2.24
C LEU A 90 -3.40 13.81 -2.79
N SER A 91 -2.96 14.83 -2.07
CA SER A 91 -1.67 15.48 -2.31
C SER A 91 -0.51 14.64 -1.75
N ASP A 92 0.73 14.98 -2.11
CA ASP A 92 1.91 14.32 -1.53
C ASP A 92 1.95 14.46 -0.02
N GLN A 93 1.62 15.63 0.51
CA GLN A 93 1.55 15.89 1.95
C GLN A 93 0.48 15.02 2.62
N ASP A 94 -0.67 14.79 1.98
CA ASP A 94 -1.71 13.89 2.50
C ASP A 94 -1.19 12.46 2.59
N ILE A 95 -0.48 12.00 1.56
CA ILE A 95 0.10 10.66 1.51
C ILE A 95 1.12 10.49 2.64
N GLU A 96 2.01 11.45 2.85
CA GLU A 96 2.99 11.44 3.95
C GLU A 96 2.29 11.37 5.31
N LEU A 97 1.30 12.22 5.57
CA LEU A 97 0.57 12.23 6.84
C LEU A 97 -0.19 10.91 7.09
N ILE A 98 -0.86 10.39 6.07
CA ILE A 98 -1.63 9.14 6.18
C ILE A 98 -0.69 7.96 6.44
N THR A 99 0.43 7.86 5.71
CA THR A 99 1.36 6.74 5.86
C THR A 99 2.08 6.77 7.20
N ALA A 100 2.52 7.95 7.64
CA ALA A 100 3.08 8.12 8.98
C ALA A 100 2.10 7.73 10.09
N TYR A 101 0.79 7.99 9.92
CA TYR A 101 -0.23 7.53 10.86
C TYR A 101 -0.36 6.00 10.85
N ILE A 102 -0.39 5.38 9.66
CA ILE A 102 -0.60 3.93 9.50
C ILE A 102 0.53 3.14 10.17
N VAL A 103 1.80 3.50 9.95
CA VAL A 103 2.95 2.73 10.47
C VAL A 103 3.08 2.81 12.00
N ASN A 104 2.40 3.76 12.63
CA ASN A 104 2.35 3.88 14.09
C ASN A 104 1.21 3.05 14.73
N GLN A 105 0.42 2.32 13.92
CA GLN A 105 -0.63 1.47 14.45
C GLN A 105 -0.07 0.14 14.95
N SER A 106 -0.75 -0.43 15.97
CA SER A 106 -0.39 -1.73 16.50
C SER A 106 -0.68 -2.83 15.48
N LYS A 107 0.29 -3.69 15.27
CA LYS A 107 0.14 -4.92 14.48
C LYS A 107 -0.98 -5.79 15.05
N THR A 108 -1.72 -6.44 14.18
CA THR A 108 -2.78 -7.38 14.55
C THR A 108 -2.40 -8.73 13.95
N GLN A 109 -2.48 -9.78 14.79
CA GLN A 109 -2.33 -11.14 14.29
C GLN A 109 -3.47 -11.43 13.29
N LEU A 110 -3.11 -11.88 12.10
CA LEU A 110 -4.04 -12.17 11.02
C LEU A 110 -4.37 -13.66 11.00
N GLU A 111 -5.61 -13.97 10.60
CA GLU A 111 -6.03 -15.36 10.41
C GLU A 111 -5.47 -15.88 9.07
N GLN A 112 -4.97 -17.11 9.08
CA GLN A 112 -4.61 -17.84 7.90
C GLN A 112 -5.88 -18.39 7.25
N THR A 113 -6.04 -18.18 5.96
CA THR A 113 -7.21 -18.58 5.18
C THR A 113 -6.86 -19.38 3.93
N ILE A 114 -5.58 -19.42 3.56
CA ILE A 114 -5.08 -20.13 2.39
C ILE A 114 -4.39 -21.41 2.82
N ASP A 115 -4.92 -22.54 2.39
CA ASP A 115 -4.28 -23.85 2.55
C ASP A 115 -3.31 -24.11 1.40
N GLY A 116 -2.20 -24.82 1.67
CA GLY A 116 -1.21 -25.20 0.67
C GLY A 116 -0.23 -26.24 1.19
N ASP A 117 0.62 -26.73 0.30
CA ASP A 117 1.71 -27.65 0.61
C ASP A 117 2.93 -26.85 1.09
N LEU A 118 3.19 -26.89 2.40
CA LEU A 118 4.24 -26.08 3.02
C LEU A 118 5.64 -26.44 2.54
N GLU A 119 5.91 -27.71 2.24
CA GLU A 119 7.22 -28.15 1.73
C GLU A 119 7.48 -27.61 0.33
N LYS A 120 6.45 -27.65 -0.53
CA LYS A 120 6.53 -27.00 -1.86
C LYS A 120 6.58 -25.48 -1.74
N GLY A 121 5.84 -24.91 -0.82
CA GLY A 121 5.86 -23.46 -0.54
C GLY A 121 7.24 -22.97 -0.13
N GLU A 122 7.92 -23.68 0.77
CA GLU A 122 9.29 -23.42 1.17
C GLU A 122 10.25 -23.43 -0.03
N PHE A 123 10.13 -24.47 -0.87
CA PHE A 123 10.94 -24.56 -2.09
C PHE A 123 10.73 -23.37 -3.04
N VAL A 124 9.49 -22.94 -3.23
CA VAL A 124 9.17 -21.75 -4.04
C VAL A 124 9.72 -20.49 -3.39
N PHE A 125 9.60 -20.35 -2.06
CA PHE A 125 10.05 -19.18 -1.31
C PHE A 125 11.55 -18.92 -1.44
N GLN A 126 12.39 -19.95 -1.64
CA GLN A 126 13.81 -19.80 -1.91
C GLN A 126 14.12 -18.87 -3.10
N HIS A 127 13.19 -18.73 -4.05
CA HIS A 127 13.33 -17.80 -5.18
C HIS A 127 12.90 -16.36 -4.81
N CYS A 128 12.12 -16.20 -3.75
CA CYS A 128 11.57 -14.93 -3.29
C CYS A 128 12.50 -14.25 -2.27
N MET A 129 13.16 -15.05 -1.43
CA MET A 129 13.97 -14.58 -0.30
C MET A 129 15.17 -13.72 -0.73
N SER A 130 15.66 -13.85 -1.96
CA SER A 130 16.77 -13.01 -2.46
C SER A 130 16.43 -11.52 -2.51
N CYS A 131 15.14 -11.18 -2.56
CA CYS A 131 14.66 -9.80 -2.56
C CYS A 131 13.83 -9.50 -1.30
N HIS A 132 13.01 -10.47 -0.85
CA HIS A 132 12.10 -10.27 0.25
C HIS A 132 12.66 -10.66 1.63
N GLY A 133 13.93 -11.09 1.69
CA GLY A 133 14.60 -11.53 2.92
C GLY A 133 14.27 -12.98 3.31
N GLU A 134 15.11 -13.55 4.17
CA GLU A 134 14.99 -14.94 4.64
C GLU A 134 13.73 -15.15 5.47
N PHE A 135 13.26 -14.12 6.15
CA PHE A 135 12.07 -14.10 7.00
C PHE A 135 10.92 -13.31 6.39
N ALA A 136 10.95 -13.09 5.06
CA ALA A 136 9.96 -12.29 4.35
C ALA A 136 9.81 -10.85 4.89
N GLU A 137 10.87 -10.31 5.51
CA GLU A 137 10.94 -8.99 6.12
C GLU A 137 11.02 -7.84 5.10
N GLY A 138 11.42 -8.16 3.86
CA GLY A 138 11.57 -7.20 2.78
C GLY A 138 12.90 -6.43 2.82
N ASP A 139 13.17 -5.72 1.73
CA ASP A 139 14.33 -4.82 1.58
C ASP A 139 13.91 -3.60 0.77
N MET A 140 13.74 -2.47 1.45
CA MET A 140 13.30 -1.23 0.81
C MET A 140 14.40 -0.54 0.01
N ASP A 141 15.66 -0.87 0.20
CA ASP A 141 16.77 -0.34 -0.62
C ASP A 141 16.66 -0.84 -2.06
N ILE A 142 16.16 -2.05 -2.25
CA ILE A 142 15.84 -2.62 -3.57
C ILE A 142 14.33 -2.57 -3.89
N GLY A 143 13.54 -1.94 -3.05
CA GLY A 143 12.11 -1.72 -3.25
C GLY A 143 11.22 -2.93 -2.98
N ALA A 144 11.73 -4.01 -2.37
CA ALA A 144 10.98 -5.21 -2.03
C ALA A 144 10.25 -5.03 -0.68
N PRO A 145 8.92 -5.14 -0.65
CA PRO A 145 8.17 -4.99 0.59
C PRO A 145 8.28 -6.23 1.48
N LYS A 146 8.03 -6.03 2.78
CA LYS A 146 7.72 -7.10 3.72
C LYS A 146 6.51 -7.89 3.23
N LEU A 147 6.55 -9.23 3.36
CA LEU A 147 5.45 -10.13 3.03
C LEU A 147 4.87 -10.80 4.28
N SER A 148 5.71 -11.05 5.30
CA SER A 148 5.23 -11.60 6.58
C SER A 148 4.26 -10.63 7.26
N GLY A 149 3.23 -11.19 7.93
CA GLY A 149 2.21 -10.39 8.62
C GLY A 149 1.18 -9.71 7.71
N LEU A 150 1.14 -10.05 6.41
CA LEU A 150 0.09 -9.59 5.50
C LEU A 150 -1.01 -10.65 5.37
N ASN A 151 -2.22 -10.20 5.01
CA ASN A 151 -3.32 -11.14 4.74
C ASN A 151 -2.93 -12.09 3.58
N ASP A 152 -2.98 -13.38 3.80
CA ASP A 152 -2.64 -14.43 2.85
C ASP A 152 -3.48 -14.36 1.56
N TRP A 153 -4.80 -14.17 1.68
CA TRP A 153 -5.70 -13.97 0.55
C TRP A 153 -5.32 -12.74 -0.30
N TYR A 154 -4.72 -11.71 0.33
CA TYR A 154 -4.23 -10.54 -0.41
C TYR A 154 -2.91 -10.86 -1.11
N LEU A 155 -1.96 -11.52 -0.43
CA LEU A 155 -0.71 -11.97 -1.05
C LEU A 155 -0.98 -12.81 -2.28
N LEU A 156 -1.84 -13.84 -2.16
CA LEU A 156 -2.21 -14.71 -3.28
C LEU A 156 -2.82 -13.90 -4.43
N ARG A 157 -3.77 -13.02 -4.13
CA ARG A 157 -4.37 -12.15 -5.15
C ARG A 157 -3.34 -11.28 -5.86
N GLN A 158 -2.36 -10.73 -5.14
CA GLN A 158 -1.34 -9.90 -5.77
C GLN A 158 -0.40 -10.74 -6.65
N LEU A 159 0.00 -11.92 -6.22
CA LEU A 159 0.80 -12.83 -7.05
C LEU A 159 0.06 -13.23 -8.33
N LEU A 160 -1.23 -13.56 -8.22
CA LEU A 160 -2.07 -13.85 -9.40
C LEU A 160 -2.25 -12.62 -10.30
N ASN A 161 -2.40 -11.43 -9.73
CA ASN A 161 -2.47 -10.19 -10.51
C ASN A 161 -1.16 -9.92 -11.26
N PHE A 162 -0.02 -10.17 -10.65
CA PHE A 162 1.28 -10.09 -11.33
C PHE A 162 1.42 -11.15 -12.43
N LYS A 163 1.10 -12.40 -12.11
CA LYS A 163 1.17 -13.51 -13.06
C LYS A 163 0.33 -13.26 -14.32
N ASN A 164 -0.86 -12.68 -14.16
CA ASN A 164 -1.81 -12.41 -15.21
C ASN A 164 -1.68 -10.99 -15.83
N GLU A 165 -0.58 -10.30 -15.59
CA GLU A 165 -0.28 -8.95 -16.12
C GLU A 165 -1.29 -7.86 -15.71
N ILE A 166 -2.15 -8.16 -14.73
CA ILE A 166 -3.12 -7.22 -14.15
C ILE A 166 -2.39 -6.13 -13.34
N ARG A 167 -1.24 -6.50 -12.74
CA ARG A 167 -0.33 -5.63 -12.00
C ARG A 167 1.09 -5.78 -12.54
N GLY A 168 1.88 -4.69 -12.57
CA GLY A 168 3.26 -4.70 -13.05
C GLY A 168 3.43 -4.50 -14.55
N SER A 169 2.34 -4.40 -15.33
CA SER A 169 2.39 -4.17 -16.78
C SER A 169 2.55 -2.71 -17.19
N HIS A 170 2.38 -1.76 -16.26
CA HIS A 170 2.58 -0.34 -16.57
C HIS A 170 4.07 -0.02 -16.77
N PRO A 171 4.46 0.75 -17.81
CA PRO A 171 5.87 1.02 -18.12
C PRO A 171 6.67 1.68 -16.98
N GLU A 172 5.99 2.46 -16.12
CA GLU A 172 6.61 3.17 -15.00
C GLU A 172 6.62 2.32 -13.70
N ASP A 173 5.95 1.15 -13.66
CA ASP A 173 5.98 0.24 -12.51
C ASP A 173 7.19 -0.69 -12.55
N LEU A 174 8.38 -0.13 -12.37
CA LEU A 174 9.64 -0.90 -12.48
C LEU A 174 9.69 -2.07 -11.48
N PHE A 175 9.26 -1.86 -10.24
CA PHE A 175 9.23 -2.91 -9.22
C PHE A 175 8.10 -3.91 -9.46
N GLY A 176 6.94 -3.44 -9.91
CA GLY A 176 5.84 -4.33 -10.28
C GLY A 176 6.18 -5.20 -11.48
N LYS A 177 6.96 -4.69 -12.44
CA LYS A 177 7.45 -5.47 -13.57
C LYS A 177 8.34 -6.64 -13.12
N GLN A 178 9.27 -6.39 -12.19
CA GLN A 178 10.12 -7.46 -11.63
C GLN A 178 9.27 -8.55 -10.96
N MET A 179 8.26 -8.15 -10.19
CA MET A 179 7.33 -9.10 -9.56
C MET A 179 6.46 -9.85 -10.58
N MET A 180 6.05 -9.19 -11.66
CA MET A 180 5.32 -9.82 -12.76
C MET A 180 6.16 -10.90 -13.44
N GLU A 181 7.41 -10.60 -13.79
CA GLU A 181 8.35 -11.54 -14.38
C GLU A 181 8.61 -12.73 -13.43
N MET A 182 8.76 -12.49 -12.13
CA MET A 182 8.95 -13.52 -11.12
C MET A 182 7.69 -14.41 -10.97
N ALA A 183 6.51 -13.83 -10.83
CA ALA A 183 5.27 -14.56 -10.63
C ALA A 183 4.90 -15.45 -11.84
N GLN A 184 5.29 -15.06 -13.05
CA GLN A 184 5.06 -15.84 -14.28
C GLN A 184 5.89 -17.14 -14.34
N MET A 185 6.96 -17.26 -13.55
CA MET A 185 7.77 -18.50 -13.49
C MET A 185 7.05 -19.64 -12.81
N PHE A 186 6.02 -19.40 -12.00
CA PHE A 186 5.33 -20.38 -11.18
C PHE A 186 3.88 -20.56 -11.66
N ASN A 187 3.33 -21.79 -11.51
CA ASN A 187 1.91 -22.01 -11.71
C ASN A 187 1.09 -21.52 -10.50
N GLU A 188 -0.23 -21.51 -10.61
CA GLU A 188 -1.11 -20.96 -9.56
C GLU A 188 -1.06 -21.79 -8.26
N GLU A 189 -0.92 -23.12 -8.34
CA GLU A 189 -0.77 -24.00 -7.19
C GLU A 189 0.51 -23.65 -6.42
N MET A 190 1.65 -23.50 -7.11
CA MET A 190 2.92 -23.10 -6.48
C MET A 190 2.84 -21.70 -5.83
N LEU A 191 2.10 -20.77 -6.44
CA LEU A 191 1.86 -19.44 -5.83
C LEU A 191 0.96 -19.55 -4.59
N GLN A 192 0.02 -20.46 -4.57
CA GLN A 192 -0.79 -20.74 -3.39
C GLN A 192 0.05 -21.39 -2.28
N ASP A 193 0.88 -22.39 -2.62
CA ASP A 193 1.75 -23.07 -1.67
C ASP A 193 2.73 -22.11 -1.00
N VAL A 194 3.36 -21.20 -1.75
CA VAL A 194 4.29 -20.23 -1.17
C VAL A 194 3.58 -19.22 -0.25
N VAL A 195 2.35 -18.84 -0.58
CA VAL A 195 1.55 -17.96 0.29
C VAL A 195 1.18 -18.68 1.58
N ALA A 196 0.76 -19.94 1.53
CA ALA A 196 0.49 -20.74 2.70
C ALA A 196 1.74 -20.85 3.59
N TYR A 197 2.91 -21.11 3.01
CA TYR A 197 4.19 -21.17 3.72
C TYR A 197 4.53 -19.84 4.42
N ILE A 198 4.47 -18.71 3.72
CA ILE A 198 4.77 -17.38 4.29
C ILE A 198 3.84 -17.04 5.45
N SER A 199 2.59 -17.49 5.39
CA SER A 199 1.57 -17.16 6.38
C SER A 199 1.57 -18.10 7.59
N GLU A 200 2.02 -19.35 7.42
CA GLU A 200 2.16 -20.33 8.50
C GLU A 200 3.41 -20.06 9.35
N GLU A 201 4.53 -19.71 8.69
CA GLU A 201 5.76 -19.41 9.39
C GLU A 201 5.62 -18.12 10.22
N ASP A 202 5.83 -18.24 11.53
CA ASP A 202 5.87 -17.07 12.43
C ASP A 202 7.20 -16.32 12.29
N PHE A 203 7.40 -15.74 11.11
CA PHE A 203 8.58 -14.90 10.84
C PHE A 203 8.59 -13.65 11.72
N SER A 204 7.44 -13.24 12.28
CA SER A 204 7.34 -12.05 13.14
C SER A 204 8.10 -12.21 14.46
N SER A 205 8.24 -13.44 14.97
CA SER A 205 8.98 -13.71 16.21
C SER A 205 10.51 -13.61 16.04
N GLN A 206 11.01 -13.52 14.83
CA GLN A 206 12.43 -13.45 14.52
C GLN A 206 12.92 -12.02 14.27
N ASP A 207 12.09 -11.14 13.74
CA ASP A 207 12.38 -9.70 13.60
C ASP A 207 12.75 -9.05 14.95
N ASP A 208 12.02 -9.42 16.03
CA ASP A 208 12.26 -8.87 17.37
C ASP A 208 13.60 -9.35 17.99
N LYS A 209 14.15 -10.48 17.55
CA LYS A 209 15.42 -11.02 18.05
C LYS A 209 16.65 -10.41 17.40
N GLU A 210 16.54 -9.86 16.19
CA GLU A 210 17.64 -9.14 15.53
C GLU A 210 17.69 -7.67 15.92
N ALA A 211 16.54 -7.04 16.19
CA ALA A 211 16.48 -5.66 16.68
C ALA A 211 17.15 -5.51 18.07
N ASP A 212 17.17 -6.55 18.89
CA ASP A 212 17.81 -6.56 20.23
C ASP A 212 19.34 -6.81 20.17
N LYS A 213 19.91 -7.06 18.98
CA LYS A 213 21.36 -7.36 18.80
C LYS A 213 22.18 -6.20 18.26
N ASN A 214 21.56 -5.07 17.91
CA ASN A 214 22.19 -3.84 17.43
C ASN A 214 21.98 -2.69 18.43
#